data_2075d9ac6351834cc396c57df9f776fb
#
_entry.id   2075d9ac6351834cc396c57df9f776fb
#
_cell.length_a   1.000
_cell.length_b   1.000
_cell.length_c   1.000
_cell.angle_alpha   90.00
_cell.angle_beta   90.00
_cell.angle_gamma   90.00
#
_symmetry.space_group_name_H-M   'P 1'
#
loop_
_entity.id
_entity.type
_entity.pdbx_description
1 polymer ?
#
loop_
_entity_poly.entity_id
_entity_poly.type
_entity_poly.pdbx_seq_one_letter_code
_entity_poly.pdbx_strand_id
1 'polypeptide(L)'
;MKTRMHNGSRLLSLLLAVVLVFTLTVPALAADKPQDMNLRIAVMSDLHYFSPDMIADTADFEHALNSDRKLLKESSAILHEMFERVRADKPDILLVSGDLTKDGEQECHAALAKQLQQLQQDIPGLKIYVINGNHDIRNYNAKNFNTPDGKAVRATRTEPEDFKQIYDFVYSDPTVIATFTPAEGNKAGSLSYVARPVEGLTIIAMDTCRYSSDNTSNGDDEHETSGAISADLEKWVIE
;
A
#
# COMPACT_ATOMS: atom_id res chain seq x y z
N MET A 1 63.79 15.88 57.71
CA MET A 1 62.99 15.06 56.76
C MET A 1 61.67 15.70 56.63
N LYS A 2 61.42 16.46 55.53
CA LYS A 2 60.11 17.13 55.26
C LYS A 2 59.40 16.31 54.14
N THR A 3 58.29 15.76 54.51
CA THR A 3 57.43 14.92 53.70
C THR A 3 56.82 15.67 52.51
N ARG A 4 57.19 15.20 51.32
CA ARG A 4 56.58 15.59 50.01
C ARG A 4 55.38 14.69 49.73
N MET A 5 54.22 15.02 50.30
CA MET A 5 52.99 14.29 50.03
C MET A 5 51.77 15.18 50.00
N HIS A 6 51.73 16.18 49.14
CA HIS A 6 50.53 17.00 49.02
C HIS A 6 50.12 17.36 47.56
N ASN A 7 50.94 17.03 46.56
CA ASN A 7 50.62 17.44 45.19
C ASN A 7 49.81 16.40 44.40
N GLY A 8 49.87 15.11 44.78
CA GLY A 8 49.17 14.04 44.07
C GLY A 8 47.64 14.04 44.32
N SER A 9 47.24 14.33 45.57
CA SER A 9 45.81 14.38 45.89
C SER A 9 45.06 15.54 45.27
N ARG A 10 45.73 16.67 45.10
CA ARG A 10 45.15 17.87 44.44
C ARG A 10 45.00 17.66 42.92
N LEU A 11 45.98 17.00 42.27
CA LEU A 11 45.88 16.64 40.85
C LEU A 11 44.78 15.62 40.60
N LEU A 12 44.65 14.59 41.49
CA LEU A 12 43.61 13.60 41.38
C LEU A 12 42.23 14.20 41.58
N SER A 13 42.04 15.14 42.52
CA SER A 13 40.78 15.83 42.76
C SER A 13 40.40 16.76 41.57
N LEU A 14 41.41 17.42 40.92
CA LEU A 14 41.16 18.25 39.75
C LEU A 14 40.77 17.38 38.51
N LEU A 15 41.41 16.21 38.32
CA LEU A 15 41.07 15.27 37.27
C LEU A 15 39.66 14.71 37.46
N LEU A 16 39.30 14.35 38.70
CA LEU A 16 37.92 13.88 39.00
C LEU A 16 36.88 14.98 38.76
N ALA A 17 37.16 16.23 39.12
CA ALA A 17 36.25 17.35 38.89
C ALA A 17 36.07 17.64 37.39
N VAL A 18 37.14 17.53 36.58
CA VAL A 18 37.04 17.71 35.12
C VAL A 18 36.26 16.58 34.47
N VAL A 19 36.46 15.31 34.90
CA VAL A 19 35.66 14.19 34.41
C VAL A 19 34.20 14.32 34.82
N LEU A 20 33.87 14.79 36.01
CA LEU A 20 32.50 15.01 36.45
C LEU A 20 31.81 16.13 35.68
N VAL A 21 32.53 17.20 35.32
CA VAL A 21 31.97 18.28 34.48
C VAL A 21 31.72 17.84 33.04
N PHE A 22 32.58 16.96 32.49
CA PHE A 22 32.34 16.38 31.16
C PHE A 22 31.21 15.37 31.14
N THR A 23 30.88 14.68 32.22
CA THR A 23 29.76 13.75 32.30
C THR A 23 28.42 14.43 32.55
N LEU A 24 28.40 15.70 32.99
CA LEU A 24 27.16 16.45 33.21
C LEU A 24 26.74 17.32 32.02
N THR A 25 27.56 17.43 30.98
CA THR A 25 27.17 18.01 29.72
C THR A 25 26.82 16.95 28.67
N VAL A 26 26.01 15.95 29.03
CA VAL A 26 25.18 15.31 28.03
C VAL A 26 24.20 16.41 27.60
N PRO A 27 24.27 16.92 26.37
CA PRO A 27 23.18 17.73 25.88
C PRO A 27 21.94 16.86 26.08
N ALA A 28 20.98 17.29 26.87
CA ALA A 28 19.66 16.75 26.76
C ALA A 28 19.37 16.84 25.26
N LEU A 29 19.30 15.69 24.56
CA LEU A 29 18.73 15.66 23.24
C LEU A 29 17.35 16.31 23.48
N ALA A 30 17.27 17.60 23.14
CA ALA A 30 15.99 18.23 22.99
C ALA A 30 15.27 17.31 22.02
N ALA A 31 14.25 16.59 22.48
CA ALA A 31 13.35 15.93 21.59
C ALA A 31 12.92 17.04 20.63
N ASP A 32 13.39 16.95 19.40
CA ASP A 32 12.99 17.90 18.37
C ASP A 32 11.48 17.98 18.45
N LYS A 33 10.98 19.21 18.63
CA LYS A 33 9.54 19.44 18.56
C LYS A 33 9.11 18.84 17.24
N PRO A 34 7.98 18.08 17.21
CA PRO A 34 7.45 17.57 15.97
C PRO A 34 7.48 18.71 14.95
N GLN A 35 8.23 18.53 13.87
CA GLN A 35 8.23 19.49 12.78
C GLN A 35 6.79 19.56 12.29
N ASP A 36 6.21 20.75 12.22
CA ASP A 36 4.87 20.91 11.66
C ASP A 36 4.89 20.36 10.23
N MET A 37 4.38 19.13 10.07
CA MET A 37 4.30 18.49 8.78
C MET A 37 3.11 19.08 8.03
N ASN A 38 3.40 19.88 7.01
CA ASN A 38 2.39 20.39 6.10
C ASN A 38 2.34 19.47 4.88
N LEU A 39 1.80 18.25 5.07
CA LEU A 39 1.64 17.25 4.02
C LEU A 39 0.23 17.29 3.44
N ARG A 40 0.16 17.21 2.14
CA ARG A 40 -1.08 17.04 1.40
C ARG A 40 -1.23 15.58 1.01
N ILE A 41 -2.24 14.92 1.54
CA ILE A 41 -2.55 13.52 1.26
C ILE A 41 -3.85 13.46 0.48
N ALA A 42 -3.81 12.87 -0.70
CA ALA A 42 -4.99 12.51 -1.46
C ALA A 42 -5.33 11.03 -1.22
N VAL A 43 -6.61 10.73 -1.20
CA VAL A 43 -7.12 9.36 -1.02
C VAL A 43 -8.10 9.04 -2.14
N MET A 44 -7.94 7.87 -2.75
CA MET A 44 -8.85 7.29 -3.74
C MET A 44 -9.22 5.89 -3.28
N SER A 45 -10.46 5.49 -3.48
CA SER A 45 -10.99 4.17 -3.13
C SER A 45 -12.02 3.73 -4.16
N ASP A 46 -12.23 2.42 -4.28
CA ASP A 46 -13.32 1.85 -5.07
C ASP A 46 -13.31 2.33 -6.54
N LEU A 47 -12.15 2.30 -7.17
CA LEU A 47 -11.98 2.75 -8.55
C LEU A 47 -12.77 1.87 -9.52
N HIS A 48 -12.87 0.58 -9.22
CA HIS A 48 -13.50 -0.42 -10.07
C HIS A 48 -13.16 -0.22 -11.55
N TYR A 49 -11.87 0.09 -11.79
CA TYR A 49 -11.39 0.36 -13.13
C TYR A 49 -11.57 -0.86 -14.03
N PHE A 50 -12.14 -0.64 -15.19
CA PHE A 50 -12.25 -1.65 -16.23
C PHE A 50 -11.62 -1.15 -17.51
N SER A 51 -10.62 -1.89 -18.03
CA SER A 51 -9.85 -1.44 -19.19
C SER A 51 -10.74 -1.38 -20.44
N PRO A 52 -10.68 -0.28 -21.23
CA PRO A 52 -11.35 -0.21 -22.52
C PRO A 52 -10.97 -1.35 -23.47
N ASP A 53 -9.77 -1.90 -23.34
CA ASP A 53 -9.28 -3.02 -24.17
C ASP A 53 -10.04 -4.33 -23.91
N MET A 54 -10.76 -4.42 -22.78
CA MET A 54 -11.58 -5.57 -22.40
C MET A 54 -13.07 -5.39 -22.70
N ILE A 55 -13.43 -4.27 -23.31
CA ILE A 55 -14.80 -3.89 -23.63
C ILE A 55 -15.08 -4.12 -25.12
N ALA A 56 -16.22 -4.71 -25.43
CA ALA A 56 -16.79 -4.70 -26.79
C ALA A 56 -18.32 -4.49 -26.69
N ASP A 57 -18.89 -3.92 -27.73
CA ASP A 57 -20.36 -3.71 -27.82
C ASP A 57 -21.06 -5.05 -28.12
N THR A 58 -21.22 -5.86 -27.08
CA THR A 58 -21.80 -7.19 -27.15
C THR A 58 -22.98 -7.34 -26.18
N ALA A 59 -23.86 -8.32 -26.46
CA ALA A 59 -24.99 -8.61 -25.56
C ALA A 59 -24.53 -9.02 -24.15
N ASP A 60 -23.40 -9.73 -24.05
CA ASP A 60 -22.84 -10.15 -22.76
C ASP A 60 -22.31 -8.94 -21.96
N PHE A 61 -21.70 -7.96 -22.63
CA PHE A 61 -21.26 -6.74 -21.96
C PHE A 61 -22.44 -5.87 -21.53
N GLU A 62 -23.45 -5.71 -22.39
CA GLU A 62 -24.69 -4.99 -22.03
C GLU A 62 -25.42 -5.67 -20.88
N HIS A 63 -25.41 -6.99 -20.82
CA HIS A 63 -25.97 -7.72 -19.69
C HIS A 63 -25.17 -7.42 -18.39
N ALA A 64 -23.84 -7.39 -18.47
CA ALA A 64 -23.00 -7.04 -17.33
C ALA A 64 -23.26 -5.62 -16.84
N LEU A 65 -23.35 -4.64 -17.75
CA LEU A 65 -23.70 -3.25 -17.43
C LEU A 65 -25.05 -3.12 -16.71
N ASN A 66 -26.04 -3.86 -17.15
CA ASN A 66 -27.40 -3.80 -16.57
C ASN A 66 -27.54 -4.58 -15.26
N SER A 67 -26.64 -5.53 -14.99
CA SER A 67 -26.64 -6.36 -13.77
C SER A 67 -25.72 -5.87 -12.67
N ASP A 68 -24.80 -4.95 -12.97
CA ASP A 68 -23.84 -4.37 -12.02
C ASP A 68 -24.18 -2.88 -11.77
N ARG A 69 -23.84 -2.40 -10.58
CA ARG A 69 -23.98 -0.98 -10.23
C ARG A 69 -22.73 -0.16 -10.57
N LYS A 70 -21.67 -0.82 -11.01
CA LYS A 70 -20.40 -0.19 -11.39
C LYS A 70 -20.54 0.48 -12.76
N LEU A 71 -19.99 1.67 -12.88
CA LEU A 71 -19.97 2.43 -14.13
C LEU A 71 -18.84 1.95 -15.04
N LEU A 72 -18.91 0.70 -15.51
CA LEU A 72 -17.79 0.04 -16.20
C LEU A 72 -17.39 0.77 -17.50
N LYS A 73 -18.35 1.25 -18.26
CA LYS A 73 -18.12 1.95 -19.52
C LYS A 73 -17.46 3.31 -19.32
N GLU A 74 -17.79 3.97 -18.23
CA GLU A 74 -17.30 5.29 -17.86
C GLU A 74 -16.06 5.24 -16.96
N SER A 75 -15.70 4.08 -16.43
CA SER A 75 -14.64 3.94 -15.42
C SER A 75 -13.30 4.55 -15.83
N SER A 76 -12.93 4.39 -17.10
CA SER A 76 -11.71 4.98 -17.67
C SER A 76 -11.77 6.52 -17.70
N ALA A 77 -12.89 7.09 -18.07
CA ALA A 77 -13.08 8.54 -18.10
C ALA A 77 -13.12 9.13 -16.68
N ILE A 78 -13.76 8.43 -15.75
CA ILE A 78 -13.79 8.81 -14.32
C ILE A 78 -12.37 8.79 -13.76
N LEU A 79 -11.61 7.72 -13.99
CA LEU A 79 -10.22 7.59 -13.53
C LEU A 79 -9.34 8.69 -14.11
N HIS A 80 -9.51 9.01 -15.40
CA HIS A 80 -8.78 10.10 -16.04
C HIS A 80 -9.04 11.43 -15.34
N GLU A 81 -10.30 11.79 -15.09
CA GLU A 81 -10.66 13.04 -14.41
C GLU A 81 -10.14 13.07 -12.96
N MET A 82 -10.15 11.93 -12.24
CA MET A 82 -9.57 11.83 -10.90
C MET A 82 -8.07 12.12 -10.95
N PHE A 83 -7.35 11.59 -11.93
CA PHE A 83 -5.91 11.85 -12.09
C PHE A 83 -5.61 13.29 -12.51
N GLU A 84 -6.45 13.93 -13.33
CA GLU A 84 -6.31 15.36 -13.64
C GLU A 84 -6.43 16.22 -12.37
N ARG A 85 -7.35 15.87 -11.46
CA ARG A 85 -7.46 16.55 -10.16
C ARG A 85 -6.23 16.33 -9.30
N VAL A 86 -5.71 15.10 -9.24
CA VAL A 86 -4.47 14.81 -8.51
C VAL A 86 -3.29 15.62 -9.10
N ARG A 87 -3.21 15.75 -10.45
CA ARG A 87 -2.21 16.60 -11.11
C ARG A 87 -2.35 18.08 -10.75
N ALA A 88 -3.59 18.58 -10.66
CA ALA A 88 -3.85 19.96 -10.28
C ALA A 88 -3.51 20.22 -8.81
N ASP A 89 -3.88 19.31 -7.92
CA ASP A 89 -3.69 19.45 -6.47
C ASP A 89 -2.28 19.17 -6.02
N LYS A 90 -1.51 18.39 -6.77
CA LYS A 90 -0.12 18.00 -6.48
C LYS A 90 0.07 17.56 -5.03
N PRO A 91 -0.58 16.49 -4.59
CA PRO A 91 -0.38 15.98 -3.24
C PRO A 91 1.04 15.42 -3.08
N ASP A 92 1.51 15.35 -1.84
CA ASP A 92 2.76 14.70 -1.49
C ASP A 92 2.59 13.18 -1.48
N ILE A 93 1.40 12.71 -1.11
CA ILE A 93 1.07 11.29 -0.98
C ILE A 93 -0.30 11.04 -1.61
N LEU A 94 -0.39 9.95 -2.39
CA LEU A 94 -1.64 9.38 -2.87
C LEU A 94 -1.83 7.98 -2.26
N LEU A 95 -2.92 7.80 -1.52
CA LEU A 95 -3.35 6.51 -1.01
C LEU A 95 -4.47 5.96 -1.91
N VAL A 96 -4.32 4.72 -2.37
CA VAL A 96 -5.34 4.03 -3.18
C VAL A 96 -5.76 2.77 -2.42
N SER A 97 -6.94 2.83 -1.80
CA SER A 97 -7.36 1.87 -0.77
C SER A 97 -8.42 0.88 -1.26
N GLY A 98 -7.99 -0.06 -2.09
CA GLY A 98 -8.78 -1.23 -2.47
C GLY A 98 -9.84 -1.01 -3.55
N ASP A 99 -10.37 -2.13 -4.02
CA ASP A 99 -11.33 -2.25 -5.13
C ASP A 99 -10.87 -1.47 -6.36
N LEU A 100 -9.63 -1.73 -6.74
CA LEU A 100 -8.91 -1.02 -7.80
C LEU A 100 -9.48 -1.34 -9.17
N THR A 101 -9.85 -2.61 -9.37
CA THR A 101 -10.39 -3.11 -10.63
C THR A 101 -11.79 -3.66 -10.43
N LYS A 102 -12.47 -3.94 -11.52
CA LYS A 102 -13.84 -4.44 -11.47
C LYS A 102 -13.94 -5.73 -10.65
N ASP A 103 -13.18 -6.75 -11.03
CA ASP A 103 -13.19 -8.07 -10.39
C ASP A 103 -11.81 -8.75 -10.46
N GLY A 104 -10.72 -7.98 -10.29
CA GLY A 104 -9.37 -8.53 -10.18
C GLY A 104 -8.79 -9.01 -11.51
N GLU A 105 -9.26 -8.49 -12.64
CA GLU A 105 -8.69 -8.76 -13.94
C GLU A 105 -7.24 -8.30 -14.00
N GLN A 106 -6.30 -9.21 -14.27
CA GLN A 106 -4.88 -8.92 -14.28
C GLN A 106 -4.52 -7.84 -15.31
N GLU A 107 -5.19 -7.83 -16.46
CA GLU A 107 -5.01 -6.82 -17.49
C GLU A 107 -5.46 -5.43 -17.02
N CYS A 108 -6.55 -5.34 -16.25
CA CYS A 108 -7.00 -4.08 -15.65
C CYS A 108 -6.01 -3.57 -14.60
N HIS A 109 -5.50 -4.45 -13.74
CA HIS A 109 -4.45 -4.08 -12.78
C HIS A 109 -3.19 -3.57 -13.48
N ALA A 110 -2.73 -4.26 -14.52
CA ALA A 110 -1.55 -3.83 -15.28
C ALA A 110 -1.74 -2.46 -15.93
N ALA A 111 -2.93 -2.22 -16.52
CA ALA A 111 -3.25 -0.94 -17.12
C ALA A 111 -3.37 0.19 -16.08
N LEU A 112 -3.96 -0.07 -14.92
CA LEU A 112 -4.04 0.89 -13.83
C LEU A 112 -2.67 1.19 -13.24
N ALA A 113 -1.85 0.18 -12.98
CA ALA A 113 -0.49 0.34 -12.45
C ALA A 113 0.37 1.24 -13.36
N LYS A 114 0.27 1.03 -14.68
CA LYS A 114 0.95 1.89 -15.66
C LYS A 114 0.50 3.35 -15.57
N GLN A 115 -0.80 3.60 -15.39
CA GLN A 115 -1.33 4.96 -15.25
C GLN A 115 -0.89 5.60 -13.93
N LEU A 116 -0.84 4.86 -12.82
CA LEU A 116 -0.33 5.35 -11.54
C LEU A 116 1.17 5.67 -11.61
N GLN A 117 1.97 4.83 -12.28
CA GLN A 117 3.39 5.12 -12.52
C GLN A 117 3.57 6.38 -13.37
N GLN A 118 2.74 6.58 -14.40
CA GLN A 118 2.77 7.81 -15.18
C GLN A 118 2.42 9.03 -14.32
N LEU A 119 1.40 8.93 -13.48
CA LEU A 119 1.03 10.00 -12.54
C LEU A 119 2.18 10.36 -11.59
N GLN A 120 2.91 9.36 -11.10
CA GLN A 120 4.09 9.56 -10.26
C GLN A 120 5.22 10.28 -11.00
N GLN A 121 5.38 10.01 -12.30
CA GLN A 121 6.34 10.73 -13.15
C GLN A 121 5.91 12.18 -13.42
N ASP A 122 4.62 12.41 -13.61
CA ASP A 122 4.05 13.73 -13.89
C ASP A 122 4.14 14.68 -12.68
N ILE A 123 4.16 14.13 -11.46
CA ILE A 123 4.19 14.89 -10.21
C ILE A 123 5.48 14.55 -9.44
N PRO A 124 6.55 15.34 -9.61
CA PRO A 124 7.82 15.08 -8.93
C PRO A 124 7.66 15.03 -7.40
N GLY A 125 8.13 13.94 -6.80
CA GLY A 125 8.07 13.73 -5.35
C GLY A 125 6.81 13.03 -4.85
N LEU A 126 5.79 12.83 -5.69
CA LEU A 126 4.58 12.09 -5.31
C LEU A 126 4.92 10.66 -4.87
N LYS A 127 4.48 10.31 -3.68
CA LYS A 127 4.50 8.92 -3.18
C LYS A 127 3.14 8.28 -3.35
N ILE A 128 3.09 7.10 -3.95
CA ILE A 128 1.84 6.36 -4.17
C ILE A 128 1.89 5.07 -3.37
N TYR A 129 0.84 4.82 -2.60
CA TYR A 129 0.65 3.59 -1.84
C TYR A 129 -0.67 2.95 -2.21
N VAL A 130 -0.61 1.68 -2.55
CA VAL A 130 -1.76 0.91 -3.05
C VAL A 130 -1.95 -0.31 -2.16
N ILE A 131 -3.19 -0.59 -1.80
CA ILE A 131 -3.58 -1.85 -1.17
C ILE A 131 -4.78 -2.43 -1.92
N ASN A 132 -4.93 -3.73 -1.89
CA ASN A 132 -6.06 -4.41 -2.52
C ASN A 132 -7.35 -4.30 -1.71
N GLY A 133 -8.48 -4.40 -2.41
CA GLY A 133 -9.79 -4.68 -1.85
C GLY A 133 -10.26 -6.10 -2.15
N ASN A 134 -11.49 -6.41 -1.77
CA ASN A 134 -12.05 -7.75 -1.97
C ASN A 134 -12.33 -8.08 -3.44
N HIS A 135 -12.47 -7.08 -4.31
CA HIS A 135 -12.63 -7.29 -5.75
C HIS A 135 -11.33 -7.65 -6.46
N ASP A 136 -10.17 -7.30 -5.90
CA ASP A 136 -8.90 -7.25 -6.63
C ASP A 136 -8.18 -8.60 -6.76
N ILE A 137 -8.42 -9.52 -5.83
CA ILE A 137 -7.63 -10.74 -5.71
C ILE A 137 -8.51 -11.98 -5.81
N ARG A 138 -8.13 -12.94 -6.67
CA ARG A 138 -8.74 -14.26 -6.85
C ARG A 138 -10.25 -14.23 -7.13
N ASN A 139 -10.72 -13.13 -7.70
CA ASN A 139 -12.12 -12.93 -7.96
C ASN A 139 -12.59 -13.78 -9.12
N TYR A 140 -13.63 -14.55 -8.87
CA TYR A 140 -14.19 -15.50 -9.82
C TYR A 140 -14.97 -14.83 -10.96
N ASN A 141 -15.39 -13.59 -10.75
CA ASN A 141 -16.17 -12.81 -11.70
C ASN A 141 -15.32 -12.06 -12.73
N ALA A 142 -13.99 -12.21 -12.69
CA ALA A 142 -13.08 -11.63 -13.66
C ALA A 142 -13.42 -12.08 -15.08
N LYS A 143 -13.74 -11.13 -15.97
CA LYS A 143 -14.19 -11.39 -17.33
C LYS A 143 -13.55 -10.46 -18.35
N ASN A 144 -13.36 -10.99 -19.56
CA ASN A 144 -13.04 -10.22 -20.73
C ASN A 144 -14.24 -10.30 -21.70
N PHE A 145 -14.74 -9.15 -22.14
CA PHE A 145 -15.85 -9.03 -23.06
C PHE A 145 -15.42 -8.74 -24.50
N ASN A 146 -14.13 -8.38 -24.70
CA ASN A 146 -13.58 -8.15 -26.02
C ASN A 146 -13.04 -9.47 -26.60
N THR A 147 -13.94 -10.22 -27.18
CA THR A 147 -13.65 -11.53 -27.77
C THR A 147 -14.14 -11.63 -29.21
N PRO A 148 -13.53 -12.47 -30.05
CA PRO A 148 -13.91 -12.56 -31.46
C PRO A 148 -15.35 -13.01 -31.71
N ASP A 149 -15.92 -13.80 -30.82
CA ASP A 149 -17.31 -14.30 -30.93
C ASP A 149 -18.33 -13.48 -30.15
N GLY A 150 -17.87 -12.41 -29.50
CA GLY A 150 -18.72 -11.52 -28.70
C GLY A 150 -19.23 -12.11 -27.40
N LYS A 151 -18.73 -13.25 -26.97
CA LYS A 151 -19.08 -13.88 -25.70
C LYS A 151 -18.08 -13.54 -24.61
N ALA A 152 -18.59 -13.26 -23.43
CA ALA A 152 -17.72 -13.07 -22.27
C ALA A 152 -16.96 -14.35 -21.94
N VAL A 153 -15.64 -14.21 -21.78
CA VAL A 153 -14.77 -15.29 -21.31
C VAL A 153 -14.17 -14.93 -19.96
N ARG A 154 -13.68 -15.92 -19.22
CA ARG A 154 -12.92 -15.67 -18.01
C ARG A 154 -11.63 -14.92 -18.33
N ALA A 155 -11.36 -13.84 -17.62
CA ALA A 155 -10.07 -13.18 -17.63
C ALA A 155 -9.08 -13.89 -16.70
N THR A 156 -7.80 -13.62 -16.89
CA THR A 156 -6.78 -14.02 -15.92
C THR A 156 -7.02 -13.26 -14.62
N ARG A 157 -7.18 -14.01 -13.54
CA ARG A 157 -7.34 -13.46 -12.19
C ARG A 157 -5.99 -13.07 -11.61
N THR A 158 -5.98 -12.05 -10.79
CA THR A 158 -4.79 -11.60 -10.07
C THR A 158 -4.63 -12.40 -8.79
N GLU A 159 -3.52 -13.10 -8.63
CA GLU A 159 -3.11 -13.71 -7.37
C GLU A 159 -2.33 -12.67 -6.53
N PRO A 160 -2.13 -12.87 -5.21
CA PRO A 160 -1.36 -11.94 -4.38
C PRO A 160 0.06 -11.70 -4.90
N GLU A 161 0.70 -12.72 -5.44
CA GLU A 161 2.04 -12.62 -6.03
C GLU A 161 2.04 -11.74 -7.30
N ASP A 162 1.02 -11.91 -8.14
CA ASP A 162 0.84 -11.08 -9.35
C ASP A 162 0.61 -9.63 -8.97
N PHE A 163 -0.22 -9.38 -7.94
CA PHE A 163 -0.47 -8.02 -7.44
C PHE A 163 0.83 -7.34 -7.01
N LYS A 164 1.67 -8.00 -6.22
CA LYS A 164 2.98 -7.47 -5.83
C LYS A 164 3.87 -7.17 -7.03
N GLN A 165 3.85 -8.03 -8.05
CA GLN A 165 4.64 -7.83 -9.25
C GLN A 165 4.11 -6.66 -10.09
N ILE A 166 2.80 -6.54 -10.26
CA ILE A 166 2.17 -5.46 -11.02
C ILE A 166 2.40 -4.10 -10.36
N TYR A 167 2.29 -4.06 -9.02
CA TYR A 167 2.51 -2.86 -8.21
C TYR A 167 3.89 -2.81 -7.57
N ASP A 168 4.90 -3.41 -8.21
CA ASP A 168 6.29 -3.45 -7.71
C ASP A 168 6.84 -2.05 -7.38
N PHE A 169 6.45 -1.03 -8.13
CA PHE A 169 6.85 0.35 -7.84
C PHE A 169 6.41 0.86 -6.45
N VAL A 170 5.41 0.21 -5.82
CA VAL A 170 5.03 0.45 -4.43
C VAL A 170 5.85 -0.43 -3.50
N TYR A 171 5.87 -1.75 -3.75
CA TYR A 171 6.51 -2.72 -2.85
C TYR A 171 8.03 -2.62 -2.82
N SER A 172 8.65 -2.10 -3.90
CA SER A 172 10.09 -1.84 -3.99
C SER A 172 10.46 -0.39 -3.67
N ASP A 173 9.49 0.49 -3.33
CA ASP A 173 9.81 1.86 -2.93
C ASP A 173 10.64 1.85 -1.63
N PRO A 174 11.77 2.59 -1.55
CA PRO A 174 12.63 2.61 -0.37
C PRO A 174 11.95 3.05 0.93
N THR A 175 10.78 3.68 0.83
CA THR A 175 9.98 4.06 2.01
C THR A 175 9.18 2.91 2.59
N VAL A 176 8.99 1.81 1.86
CA VAL A 176 8.39 0.58 2.38
C VAL A 176 9.46 -0.16 3.19
N ILE A 177 9.27 -0.18 4.49
CA ILE A 177 10.28 -0.67 5.45
C ILE A 177 10.02 -2.08 5.94
N ALA A 178 8.80 -2.58 5.78
CA ALA A 178 8.41 -3.93 6.17
C ALA A 178 7.23 -4.43 5.34
N THR A 179 7.20 -5.73 5.07
CA THR A 179 6.07 -6.42 4.46
C THR A 179 5.68 -7.62 5.32
N PHE A 180 4.39 -7.87 5.46
CA PHE A 180 3.92 -9.04 6.19
C PHE A 180 4.10 -10.31 5.36
N THR A 181 4.56 -11.37 6.02
CA THR A 181 4.64 -12.71 5.42
C THR A 181 3.80 -13.66 6.27
N PRO A 182 2.66 -14.14 5.77
CA PRO A 182 1.84 -15.08 6.51
C PRO A 182 2.52 -16.44 6.67
N ALA A 183 1.99 -17.28 7.56
CA ALA A 183 2.44 -18.65 7.73
C ALA A 183 2.35 -19.43 6.41
N GLU A 184 3.18 -20.47 6.27
CA GLU A 184 3.23 -21.31 5.07
C GLU A 184 1.83 -21.85 4.72
N GLY A 185 1.46 -21.75 3.44
CA GLY A 185 0.17 -22.16 2.92
C GLY A 185 -0.97 -21.16 3.12
N ASN A 186 -0.76 -20.09 3.86
CA ASN A 186 -1.72 -19.00 4.02
C ASN A 186 -1.31 -17.78 3.19
N LYS A 187 -2.25 -17.17 2.49
CA LYS A 187 -2.01 -15.95 1.70
C LYS A 187 -2.68 -14.72 2.31
N ALA A 188 -3.58 -14.89 3.28
CA ALA A 188 -4.32 -13.79 3.89
C ALA A 188 -3.38 -12.78 4.55
N GLY A 189 -3.57 -11.52 4.26
CA GLY A 189 -2.73 -10.43 4.75
C GLY A 189 -1.40 -10.27 4.02
N SER A 190 -1.06 -11.13 3.06
CA SER A 190 0.28 -11.15 2.42
C SER A 190 0.62 -9.87 1.67
N LEU A 191 -0.37 -9.05 1.33
CA LEU A 191 -0.17 -7.77 0.66
C LEU A 191 0.04 -6.60 1.64
N SER A 192 -0.02 -6.85 2.95
CA SER A 192 0.20 -5.83 3.97
C SER A 192 1.65 -5.36 4.02
N TYR A 193 1.83 -4.06 4.23
CA TYR A 193 3.16 -3.45 4.37
C TYR A 193 3.12 -2.21 5.27
N VAL A 194 4.30 -1.79 5.71
CA VAL A 194 4.53 -0.55 6.44
C VAL A 194 5.43 0.35 5.62
N ALA A 195 5.03 1.60 5.45
CA ALA A 195 5.83 2.62 4.80
C ALA A 195 6.07 3.83 5.70
N ARG A 196 7.24 4.47 5.53
CA ARG A 196 7.61 5.72 6.19
C ARG A 196 8.03 6.73 5.12
N PRO A 197 7.08 7.43 4.49
CA PRO A 197 7.37 8.37 3.41
C PRO A 197 8.18 9.58 3.85
N VAL A 198 7.97 10.03 5.07
CA VAL A 198 8.66 11.15 5.70
C VAL A 198 8.84 10.87 7.19
N GLU A 199 9.77 11.57 7.82
CA GLU A 199 9.97 11.47 9.27
C GLU A 199 8.69 11.85 10.02
N GLY A 200 8.33 11.06 11.02
CA GLY A 200 7.12 11.27 11.82
C GLY A 200 5.82 10.72 11.22
N LEU A 201 5.80 10.23 9.98
CA LEU A 201 4.63 9.59 9.39
C LEU A 201 4.88 8.11 9.09
N THR A 202 4.05 7.26 9.64
CA THR A 202 4.00 5.83 9.32
C THR A 202 2.65 5.50 8.69
N ILE A 203 2.69 4.83 7.55
CA ILE A 203 1.52 4.29 6.85
C ILE A 203 1.55 2.77 7.04
N ILE A 204 0.46 2.22 7.56
CA ILE A 204 0.24 0.79 7.67
C ILE A 204 -0.85 0.41 6.68
N ALA A 205 -0.46 -0.19 5.56
CA ALA A 205 -1.38 -0.73 4.58
C ALA A 205 -1.73 -2.16 4.97
N MET A 206 -2.99 -2.40 5.31
CA MET A 206 -3.46 -3.69 5.80
C MET A 206 -4.32 -4.38 4.75
N ASP A 207 -3.88 -5.52 4.30
CA ASP A 207 -4.67 -6.44 3.52
C ASP A 207 -5.55 -7.27 4.45
N THR A 208 -6.81 -6.92 4.51
CA THR A 208 -7.81 -7.57 5.36
C THR A 208 -8.72 -8.50 4.58
N CYS A 209 -8.43 -8.76 3.30
CA CYS A 209 -9.22 -9.64 2.47
C CYS A 209 -9.03 -11.10 2.86
N ARG A 210 -10.08 -11.87 2.67
CA ARG A 210 -10.06 -13.33 2.93
C ARG A 210 -9.74 -14.06 1.63
N TYR A 211 -8.59 -14.70 1.58
CA TYR A 211 -8.14 -15.50 0.43
C TYR A 211 -8.22 -16.99 0.68
N SER A 212 -9.00 -17.46 1.60
CA SER A 212 -8.93 -18.85 1.92
C SER A 212 -9.19 -19.69 0.66
N SER A 213 -8.32 -20.68 0.41
CA SER A 213 -8.66 -21.79 -0.47
C SER A 213 -9.92 -22.49 0.00
N ASP A 214 -10.35 -22.18 1.20
CA ASP A 214 -11.52 -22.68 1.90
C ASP A 214 -12.78 -21.82 1.64
N ASN A 215 -12.70 -20.73 0.88
CA ASN A 215 -13.85 -20.09 0.26
C ASN A 215 -14.54 -21.02 -0.75
N THR A 216 -14.03 -22.20 -0.91
CA THR A 216 -14.64 -23.33 -1.61
C THR A 216 -15.68 -24.07 -0.77
N SER A 217 -16.16 -23.51 0.33
CA SER A 217 -17.14 -24.19 1.18
C SER A 217 -18.40 -24.65 0.42
N ASN A 218 -18.61 -24.11 -0.78
CA ASN A 218 -19.68 -24.53 -1.71
C ASN A 218 -19.15 -25.08 -3.04
N GLY A 219 -17.83 -25.33 -3.17
CA GLY A 219 -17.24 -25.74 -4.46
C GLY A 219 -17.07 -24.60 -5.46
N ASP A 220 -17.45 -23.41 -5.10
CA ASP A 220 -17.29 -22.20 -5.91
C ASP A 220 -16.18 -21.34 -5.31
N ASP A 221 -15.26 -20.89 -6.15
CA ASP A 221 -14.21 -19.94 -5.77
C ASP A 221 -14.82 -18.53 -5.54
N GLU A 222 -15.88 -18.44 -4.77
CA GLU A 222 -16.46 -17.14 -4.48
C GLU A 222 -15.49 -16.30 -3.64
N HIS A 223 -15.18 -15.10 -4.12
CA HIS A 223 -14.45 -14.14 -3.32
C HIS A 223 -15.35 -13.69 -2.17
N GLU A 224 -14.77 -13.58 -0.98
CA GLU A 224 -15.51 -13.06 0.14
C GLU A 224 -15.48 -11.54 0.20
N THR A 225 -16.65 -10.95 0.43
CA THR A 225 -16.81 -9.50 0.63
C THR A 225 -16.56 -9.07 2.08
N SER A 226 -16.45 -10.04 3.01
CA SER A 226 -16.12 -9.77 4.40
C SER A 226 -14.62 -9.81 4.64
N GLY A 227 -14.12 -8.86 5.43
CA GLY A 227 -12.71 -8.82 5.82
C GLY A 227 -12.42 -9.68 7.06
N ALA A 228 -11.13 -9.97 7.26
CA ALA A 228 -10.62 -10.57 8.50
C ALA A 228 -9.20 -10.09 8.77
N ILE A 229 -8.86 -9.94 10.03
CA ILE A 229 -7.49 -9.72 10.49
C ILE A 229 -7.08 -10.99 11.22
N SER A 230 -6.05 -11.67 10.72
CA SER A 230 -5.51 -12.85 11.40
C SER A 230 -4.75 -12.42 12.67
N ALA A 231 -4.68 -13.32 13.66
CA ALA A 231 -3.91 -13.06 14.88
C ALA A 231 -2.43 -12.76 14.59
N ASP A 232 -1.87 -13.39 13.55
CA ASP A 232 -0.48 -13.14 13.14
C ASP A 232 -0.30 -11.75 12.51
N LEU A 233 -1.26 -11.30 11.69
CA LEU A 233 -1.24 -9.95 11.13
C LEU A 233 -1.43 -8.89 12.22
N GLU A 234 -2.37 -9.11 13.14
CA GLU A 234 -2.59 -8.22 14.28
C GLU A 234 -1.32 -8.07 15.11
N LYS A 235 -0.67 -9.18 15.45
CA LYS A 235 0.59 -9.20 16.19
C LYS A 235 1.68 -8.43 15.44
N TRP A 236 1.84 -8.67 14.15
CA TRP A 236 2.84 -8.00 13.31
C TRP A 236 2.63 -6.48 13.23
N VAL A 237 1.37 -6.01 13.24
CA VAL A 237 1.05 -4.57 13.23
C VAL A 237 1.36 -3.90 14.57
N ILE A 238 1.23 -4.63 15.68
CA ILE A 238 1.45 -4.09 17.04
C ILE A 238 2.94 -4.04 17.39
N GLU A 239 3.75 -4.96 16.88
CA GLU A 239 5.21 -5.04 17.11
C GLU A 239 5.98 -4.03 16.23
#